data_f2e10279893ad2f9211dc7c9e5244633
#
_entry.id   f2e10279893ad2f9211dc7c9e5244633
#
_cell.length_a   1.000
_cell.length_b   1.000
_cell.length_c   1.000
_cell.angle_alpha   90.00
_cell.angle_beta   90.00
_cell.angle_gamma   90.00
#
_symmetry.space_group_name_H-M   'P 1'
#
loop_
_entity.id
_entity.type
_entity.pdbx_description
1 polymer ?
#
loop_
_entity_poly.entity_id
_entity_poly.type
_entity_poly.pdbx_seq_one_letter_code
_entity_poly.pdbx_strand_id
1 'polypeptide(L)'
;MASTAVSSLSGGFRRAVAQQRLTQDDLLSFDAKGQITLLHLTDIHAQLKPVYFRPPDTNIGIGDYAGIPPHLVGEEFLTHFGLERNSALAYAHTMLDYVEMARTYGQLGGLDRTATLIKAIRAERGDDKVLLLDGGDTWQGSYTSLKTNGQDMVECMK
;
A
#
# COMPACT_ATOMS: atom_id res chain seq x y z
N MET A 1 -18.53 19.47 16.69
CA MET A 1 -18.23 20.02 15.36
C MET A 1 -17.03 19.36 14.65
N ALA A 2 -16.41 18.31 15.20
CA ALA A 2 -15.29 17.60 14.56
C ALA A 2 -15.73 16.49 13.58
N SER A 3 -17.01 16.07 13.62
CA SER A 3 -17.50 14.93 12.81
C SER A 3 -17.79 15.27 11.34
N THR A 4 -18.08 16.53 11.04
CA THR A 4 -18.44 16.96 9.68
C THR A 4 -17.25 17.19 8.76
N ALA A 5 -16.06 17.48 9.29
CA ALA A 5 -14.85 17.71 8.50
C ALA A 5 -14.24 16.38 7.98
N VAL A 6 -14.33 15.30 8.76
CA VAL A 6 -13.80 13.98 8.38
C VAL A 6 -14.66 13.32 7.29
N SER A 7 -15.97 13.54 7.32
CA SER A 7 -16.86 12.99 6.29
C SER A 7 -16.73 13.69 4.92
N SER A 8 -16.38 14.99 4.91
CA SER A 8 -16.15 15.72 3.66
C SER A 8 -14.82 15.37 2.99
N LEU A 9 -13.77 15.10 3.79
CA LEU A 9 -12.48 14.61 3.29
C LEU A 9 -12.60 13.21 2.71
N SER A 10 -13.38 12.31 3.33
CA SER A 10 -13.59 10.96 2.81
C SER A 10 -14.35 10.95 1.49
N GLY A 11 -15.31 11.85 1.30
CA GLY A 11 -16.08 11.98 0.04
C GLY A 11 -15.24 12.55 -1.10
N GLY A 12 -14.41 13.54 -0.84
CA GLY A 12 -13.50 14.12 -1.83
C GLY A 12 -12.41 13.14 -2.25
N PHE A 13 -11.81 12.44 -1.31
CA PHE A 13 -10.81 11.42 -1.56
C PHE A 13 -11.35 10.26 -2.41
N ARG A 14 -12.52 9.70 -2.02
CA ARG A 14 -13.19 8.64 -2.80
C ARG A 14 -13.52 9.09 -4.21
N ARG A 15 -13.99 10.32 -4.38
CA ARG A 15 -14.33 10.86 -5.70
C ARG A 15 -13.09 11.12 -6.56
N ALA A 16 -11.99 11.57 -5.97
CA ALA A 16 -10.73 11.81 -6.65
C ALA A 16 -10.07 10.50 -7.08
N VAL A 17 -10.07 9.47 -6.22
CA VAL A 17 -9.62 8.11 -6.56
C VAL A 17 -10.47 7.51 -7.69
N ALA A 18 -11.79 7.63 -7.62
CA ALA A 18 -12.71 7.13 -8.65
C ALA A 18 -12.55 7.86 -9.99
N GLN A 19 -12.06 9.10 -9.98
CA GLN A 19 -11.83 9.89 -11.19
C GLN A 19 -10.39 9.84 -11.70
N GLN A 20 -9.50 9.04 -11.08
CA GLN A 20 -8.06 8.99 -11.37
C GLN A 20 -7.36 10.36 -11.44
N ARG A 21 -7.84 11.31 -10.64
CA ARG A 21 -7.36 12.70 -10.61
C ARG A 21 -6.43 13.02 -9.45
N LEU A 22 -6.11 12.01 -8.61
CA LEU A 22 -5.11 12.21 -7.57
C LEU A 22 -3.73 12.20 -8.19
N THR A 23 -3.03 13.29 -8.03
CA THR A 23 -1.61 13.39 -8.32
C THR A 23 -0.81 12.92 -7.10
N GLN A 24 0.46 12.64 -7.31
CA GLN A 24 1.36 12.33 -6.21
C GLN A 24 1.44 13.50 -5.22
N ASP A 25 1.39 14.72 -5.70
CA ASP A 25 1.42 15.93 -4.86
C ASP A 25 0.18 16.04 -3.96
N ASP A 26 -0.99 15.64 -4.46
CA ASP A 26 -2.22 15.63 -3.66
C ASP A 26 -2.15 14.64 -2.48
N LEU A 27 -1.42 13.54 -2.65
CA LEU A 27 -1.21 12.54 -1.59
C LEU A 27 -0.20 12.99 -0.55
N LEU A 28 0.73 13.85 -0.93
CA LEU A 28 1.82 14.35 -0.09
C LEU A 28 1.53 15.70 0.55
N SER A 29 0.52 16.43 0.03
CA SER A 29 0.15 17.75 0.52
C SER A 29 -0.87 17.64 1.63
N PHE A 30 -0.47 17.97 2.84
CA PHE A 30 -1.35 18.11 4.00
C PHE A 30 -0.87 19.25 4.91
N ASP A 31 -1.81 19.99 5.44
CA ASP A 31 -1.50 21.12 6.32
C ASP A 31 -0.87 20.64 7.63
N ALA A 32 0.21 21.29 8.04
CA ALA A 32 0.79 21.06 9.35
C ALA A 32 -0.15 21.63 10.43
N LYS A 33 -0.59 20.77 11.37
CA LYS A 33 -1.51 21.16 12.46
C LYS A 33 -0.83 21.22 13.83
N GLY A 34 0.44 20.86 13.90
CA GLY A 34 1.21 20.78 15.13
C GLY A 34 2.66 21.20 14.92
N GLN A 35 3.46 21.04 15.98
CA GLN A 35 4.87 21.40 15.97
C GLN A 35 5.79 20.22 15.66
N ILE A 36 5.29 19.01 15.77
CA ILE A 36 6.00 17.75 15.52
C ILE A 36 5.22 16.95 14.50
N THR A 37 5.93 16.35 13.57
CA THR A 37 5.40 15.39 12.59
C THR A 37 5.79 13.99 12.99
N LEU A 38 4.82 13.10 13.12
CA LEU A 38 5.04 11.68 13.33
C LEU A 38 4.86 10.95 12.02
N LEU A 39 5.89 10.27 11.58
CA LEU A 39 5.84 9.32 10.47
C LEU A 39 5.82 7.92 11.05
N HIS A 40 4.85 7.13 10.65
CA HIS A 40 4.71 5.75 11.10
C HIS A 40 4.78 4.82 9.90
N LEU A 41 5.71 3.87 9.95
CA LEU A 41 5.84 2.76 9.01
C LEU A 41 5.51 1.47 9.75
N THR A 42 5.01 0.50 9.03
CA THR A 42 4.79 -0.86 9.53
C THR A 42 4.75 -1.83 8.37
N ASP A 43 5.03 -3.11 8.63
CA ASP A 43 4.86 -4.20 7.66
C ASP A 43 5.62 -4.01 6.34
N ILE A 44 6.84 -3.53 6.40
CA ILE A 44 7.70 -3.33 5.22
C ILE A 44 8.14 -4.68 4.63
N HIS A 45 8.19 -5.72 5.46
CA HIS A 45 8.55 -7.09 5.08
C HIS A 45 9.85 -7.19 4.26
N ALA A 46 10.83 -6.37 4.61
CA ALA A 46 12.14 -6.29 3.97
C ALA A 46 12.10 -6.06 2.45
N GLN A 47 11.07 -5.40 1.96
CA GLN A 47 10.93 -5.06 0.55
C GLN A 47 11.72 -3.78 0.23
N LEU A 48 12.98 -3.92 -0.16
CA LEU A 48 13.88 -2.79 -0.48
C LEU A 48 13.52 -2.08 -1.78
N LYS A 49 13.10 -2.84 -2.79
CA LYS A 49 12.79 -2.34 -4.14
C LYS A 49 11.34 -2.56 -4.49
N PRO A 50 10.75 -1.67 -5.31
CA PRO A 50 9.41 -1.89 -5.81
C PRO A 50 9.35 -3.14 -6.69
N VAL A 51 8.25 -3.87 -6.59
CA VAL A 51 8.02 -5.11 -7.33
C VAL A 51 6.67 -5.09 -8.02
N TYR A 52 6.54 -5.87 -9.08
CA TYR A 52 5.24 -6.26 -9.61
C TYR A 52 4.69 -7.34 -8.69
N PHE A 53 4.24 -6.90 -7.52
CA PHE A 53 3.83 -7.80 -6.48
C PHE A 53 2.33 -8.00 -6.47
N ARG A 54 1.97 -9.26 -6.42
CA ARG A 54 0.63 -9.69 -6.18
C ARG A 54 0.68 -10.98 -5.38
N PRO A 55 0.15 -11.02 -4.17
CA PRO A 55 0.03 -12.29 -3.47
C PRO A 55 -0.86 -13.22 -4.30
N PRO A 56 -0.52 -14.50 -4.40
CA PRO A 56 -1.41 -15.47 -5.02
C PRO A 56 -2.74 -15.48 -4.28
N ASP A 57 -3.82 -15.71 -4.99
CA ASP A 57 -5.11 -15.94 -4.38
C ASP A 57 -5.03 -17.22 -3.55
N THR A 58 -4.91 -17.06 -2.25
CA THR A 58 -4.72 -18.15 -1.31
C THR A 58 -6.02 -18.66 -0.70
N ASN A 59 -7.12 -17.97 -0.97
CA ASN A 59 -8.43 -18.30 -0.43
C ASN A 59 -9.18 -19.30 -1.31
N ILE A 60 -8.49 -20.34 -1.71
CA ILE A 60 -9.00 -21.38 -2.60
C ILE A 60 -9.76 -22.43 -1.78
N GLY A 61 -11.03 -22.64 -2.12
CA GLY A 61 -11.82 -23.74 -1.58
C GLY A 61 -11.48 -25.07 -2.26
N ILE A 62 -11.62 -26.16 -1.50
CA ILE A 62 -11.40 -27.51 -1.97
C ILE A 62 -12.69 -28.33 -1.88
N GLY A 63 -13.01 -29.09 -2.92
CA GLY A 63 -14.23 -29.89 -2.96
C GLY A 63 -15.48 -29.04 -2.96
N ASP A 64 -16.40 -29.31 -2.05
CA ASP A 64 -17.70 -28.62 -1.93
C ASP A 64 -17.58 -27.16 -1.49
N TYR A 65 -16.39 -26.71 -1.08
CA TYR A 65 -16.13 -25.33 -0.67
C TYR A 65 -15.53 -24.47 -1.78
N ALA A 66 -15.29 -25.03 -2.97
CA ALA A 66 -14.77 -24.26 -4.09
C ALA A 66 -15.84 -23.28 -4.62
N GLY A 67 -15.46 -22.03 -4.86
CA GLY A 67 -16.31 -21.02 -5.47
C GLY A 67 -17.46 -20.51 -4.58
N ILE A 68 -17.44 -20.81 -3.28
CA ILE A 68 -18.41 -20.25 -2.33
C ILE A 68 -17.73 -19.42 -1.25
N PRO A 69 -18.39 -18.38 -0.69
CA PRO A 69 -17.82 -17.59 0.39
C PRO A 69 -17.43 -18.44 1.62
N PRO A 70 -16.27 -18.21 2.25
CA PRO A 70 -15.29 -17.15 1.96
C PRO A 70 -14.24 -17.51 0.90
N HIS A 71 -14.36 -18.64 0.21
CA HIS A 71 -13.39 -19.19 -0.72
C HIS A 71 -13.65 -18.74 -2.16
N LEU A 72 -13.78 -17.44 -2.34
CA LEU A 72 -13.98 -16.83 -3.65
C LEU A 72 -12.68 -16.26 -4.19
N VAL A 73 -12.32 -16.61 -5.42
CA VAL A 73 -11.16 -16.09 -6.13
C VAL A 73 -11.52 -15.82 -7.60
N GLY A 74 -10.73 -14.99 -8.25
CA GLY A 74 -10.87 -14.76 -9.69
C GLY A 74 -12.24 -14.23 -10.11
N GLU A 75 -12.83 -14.83 -11.15
CA GLU A 75 -14.13 -14.45 -11.71
C GLU A 75 -15.29 -14.61 -10.72
N GLU A 76 -15.26 -15.63 -9.90
CA GLU A 76 -16.28 -15.85 -8.88
C GLU A 76 -16.28 -14.72 -7.85
N PHE A 77 -15.09 -14.22 -7.48
CA PHE A 77 -14.96 -13.06 -6.61
C PHE A 77 -15.55 -11.80 -7.26
N LEU A 78 -15.19 -11.51 -8.50
CA LEU A 78 -15.71 -10.34 -9.21
C LEU A 78 -17.23 -10.39 -9.34
N THR A 79 -17.78 -11.55 -9.71
CA THR A 79 -19.22 -11.76 -9.87
C THR A 79 -19.95 -11.58 -8.55
N HIS A 80 -19.45 -12.18 -7.47
CA HIS A 80 -20.07 -12.12 -6.15
C HIS A 80 -20.15 -10.70 -5.60
N PHE A 81 -19.08 -9.91 -5.77
CA PHE A 81 -19.01 -8.54 -5.27
C PHE A 81 -19.43 -7.47 -6.30
N GLY A 82 -19.82 -7.87 -7.48
CA GLY A 82 -20.26 -6.94 -8.55
C GLY A 82 -19.12 -6.02 -9.01
N LEU A 83 -17.89 -6.51 -9.04
CA LEU A 83 -16.72 -5.72 -9.43
C LEU A 83 -16.49 -5.82 -10.94
N GLU A 84 -16.15 -4.69 -11.53
CA GLU A 84 -15.80 -4.61 -12.94
C GLU A 84 -14.42 -5.23 -13.17
N ARG A 85 -14.32 -6.12 -14.16
CA ARG A 85 -13.05 -6.68 -14.63
C ARG A 85 -12.13 -5.55 -15.08
N ASN A 86 -10.83 -5.72 -14.86
CA ASN A 86 -9.79 -4.72 -15.19
C ASN A 86 -9.89 -3.39 -14.44
N SER A 87 -10.73 -3.30 -13.42
CA SER A 87 -10.76 -2.15 -12.53
C SER A 87 -9.61 -2.18 -11.51
N ALA A 88 -9.31 -1.03 -10.91
CA ALA A 88 -8.34 -0.95 -9.82
C ALA A 88 -8.73 -1.84 -8.63
N LEU A 89 -10.03 -2.00 -8.35
CA LEU A 89 -10.52 -2.90 -7.31
C LEU A 89 -10.30 -4.37 -7.68
N ALA A 90 -10.56 -4.75 -8.94
CA ALA A 90 -10.26 -6.10 -9.41
C ALA A 90 -8.76 -6.40 -9.28
N TYR A 91 -7.90 -5.48 -9.70
CA TYR A 91 -6.45 -5.61 -9.53
C TYR A 91 -6.03 -5.71 -8.06
N ALA A 92 -6.69 -4.96 -7.18
CA ALA A 92 -6.39 -4.98 -5.75
C ALA A 92 -6.79 -6.29 -5.04
N HIS A 93 -7.73 -7.05 -5.58
CA HIS A 93 -8.31 -8.20 -4.90
C HIS A 93 -8.21 -9.54 -5.62
N THR A 94 -7.83 -9.55 -6.90
CA THR A 94 -7.74 -10.80 -7.69
C THR A 94 -6.47 -10.89 -8.51
N MET A 95 -6.21 -12.07 -9.06
CA MET A 95 -5.09 -12.34 -9.99
C MET A 95 -5.49 -12.28 -11.47
N LEU A 96 -6.74 -11.98 -11.77
CA LEU A 96 -7.21 -11.88 -13.14
C LEU A 96 -6.50 -10.75 -13.88
N ASP A 97 -6.12 -11.04 -15.12
CA ASP A 97 -5.46 -10.09 -16.02
C ASP A 97 -4.22 -9.42 -15.40
N TYR A 98 -3.55 -10.16 -14.52
CA TYR A 98 -2.42 -9.63 -13.74
C TYR A 98 -1.35 -8.94 -14.61
N VAL A 99 -0.96 -9.54 -15.74
CA VAL A 99 0.10 -8.98 -16.59
C VAL A 99 -0.30 -7.63 -17.18
N GLU A 100 -1.55 -7.50 -17.61
CA GLU A 100 -2.09 -6.25 -18.14
C GLU A 100 -2.23 -5.19 -17.06
N MET A 101 -2.80 -5.58 -15.94
CA MET A 101 -2.98 -4.67 -14.80
C MET A 101 -1.64 -4.23 -14.19
N ALA A 102 -0.65 -5.13 -14.12
CA ALA A 102 0.69 -4.77 -13.67
C ALA A 102 1.38 -3.76 -14.60
N ARG A 103 1.12 -3.81 -15.91
CA ARG A 103 1.60 -2.77 -16.85
C ARG A 103 0.91 -1.44 -16.62
N THR A 104 -0.38 -1.45 -16.31
CA THR A 104 -1.19 -0.25 -16.08
C THR A 104 -0.85 0.42 -14.75
N TYR A 105 -0.80 -0.35 -13.68
CA TYR A 105 -0.59 0.16 -12.31
C TYR A 105 0.87 0.14 -11.85
N GLY A 106 1.73 -0.62 -12.55
CA GLY A 106 3.17 -0.63 -12.32
C GLY A 106 3.60 -1.37 -11.06
N GLN A 107 4.81 -1.08 -10.65
CA GLN A 107 5.44 -1.66 -9.47
C GLN A 107 4.96 -0.97 -8.18
N LEU A 108 4.80 -1.76 -7.12
CA LEU A 108 4.31 -1.33 -5.82
C LEU A 108 5.39 -1.42 -4.75
N GLY A 109 5.24 -0.62 -3.70
CA GLY A 109 6.10 -0.64 -2.53
C GLY A 109 7.53 -0.16 -2.80
N GLY A 110 8.45 -0.70 -2.02
CA GLY A 110 9.88 -0.38 -2.06
C GLY A 110 10.27 0.65 -1.00
N LEU A 111 11.17 0.24 -0.09
CA LEU A 111 11.69 1.14 0.94
C LEU A 111 12.46 2.32 0.34
N ASP A 112 13.06 2.16 -0.83
CA ASP A 112 13.73 3.24 -1.56
C ASP A 112 12.77 4.39 -1.91
N ARG A 113 11.53 4.07 -2.32
CA ARG A 113 10.50 5.08 -2.56
C ARG A 113 10.02 5.70 -1.25
N THR A 114 9.80 4.88 -0.24
CA THR A 114 9.40 5.33 1.09
C THR A 114 10.46 6.25 1.70
N ALA A 115 11.74 5.91 1.58
CA ALA A 115 12.84 6.75 2.04
C ALA A 115 12.89 8.11 1.31
N THR A 116 12.59 8.12 0.01
CA THR A 116 12.48 9.36 -0.76
C THR A 116 11.37 10.25 -0.23
N LEU A 117 10.21 9.67 0.06
CA LEU A 117 9.08 10.39 0.64
C LEU A 117 9.40 10.93 2.04
N ILE A 118 10.02 10.12 2.90
CA ILE A 118 10.43 10.53 4.25
C ILE A 118 11.40 11.72 4.17
N LYS A 119 12.39 11.64 3.27
CA LYS A 119 13.36 12.74 3.07
C LYS A 119 12.67 14.03 2.60
N ALA A 120 11.69 13.92 1.70
CA ALA A 120 10.92 15.07 1.24
C ALA A 120 10.12 15.72 2.39
N ILE A 121 9.46 14.92 3.21
CA ILE A 121 8.71 15.40 4.37
C ILE A 121 9.65 16.05 5.40
N ARG A 122 10.80 15.45 5.68
CA ARG A 122 11.82 16.03 6.58
C ARG A 122 12.34 17.36 6.05
N ALA A 123 12.60 17.47 4.76
CA ALA A 123 13.04 18.72 4.14
C ALA A 123 11.97 19.83 4.23
N GLU A 124 10.70 19.49 4.12
CA GLU A 124 9.59 20.44 4.23
C GLU A 124 9.33 20.86 5.68
N ARG A 125 9.34 19.90 6.61
CA ARG A 125 8.89 20.13 8.00
C ARG A 125 10.01 20.54 8.96
N GLY A 126 11.25 20.31 8.58
CA GLY A 126 12.44 20.39 9.44
C GLY A 126 12.79 19.02 10.03
N ASP A 127 14.02 18.60 9.84
CA ASP A 127 14.49 17.26 10.21
C ASP A 127 14.36 17.01 11.74
N ASP A 128 14.61 18.02 12.53
CA ASP A 128 14.47 18.04 14.00
C ASP A 128 13.02 17.95 14.49
N LYS A 129 12.06 18.11 13.60
CA LYS A 129 10.60 18.09 13.89
C LYS A 129 9.90 16.84 13.39
N VAL A 130 10.63 15.91 12.79
CA VAL A 130 10.08 14.68 12.23
C VAL A 130 10.61 13.47 12.98
N LEU A 131 9.71 12.74 13.63
CA LEU A 131 10.01 11.47 14.27
C LEU A 131 9.48 10.33 13.40
N LEU A 132 10.37 9.43 13.02
CA LEU A 132 10.01 8.19 12.32
C LEU A 132 9.85 7.06 13.32
N LEU A 133 8.73 6.37 13.26
CA LEU A 133 8.39 5.23 14.10
C LEU A 133 8.20 3.99 13.22
N ASP A 134 8.75 2.87 13.66
CA ASP A 134 8.56 1.55 13.05
C ASP A 134 7.59 0.73 13.91
N GLY A 135 6.48 0.31 13.34
CA GLY A 135 5.45 -0.49 14.00
C GLY A 135 5.73 -1.98 14.02
N GLY A 136 6.82 -2.41 13.38
CA GLY A 136 7.23 -3.83 13.32
C GLY A 136 7.01 -4.48 11.96
N ASP A 137 7.28 -5.78 11.92
CA ASP A 137 7.28 -6.62 10.72
C ASP A 137 8.19 -6.08 9.59
N THR A 138 9.30 -5.45 9.99
CA THR A 138 10.24 -4.79 9.08
C THR A 138 11.27 -5.74 8.46
N TRP A 139 11.74 -6.73 9.24
CA TRP A 139 12.96 -7.51 8.99
C TRP A 139 12.75 -8.79 8.20
N GLN A 140 11.54 -9.24 8.00
CA GLN A 140 11.22 -10.53 7.38
C GLN A 140 10.57 -10.37 6.02
N GLY A 141 10.64 -11.40 5.19
CA GLY A 141 9.86 -11.51 3.96
C GLY A 141 10.68 -11.44 2.67
N SER A 142 11.97 -11.07 2.73
CA SER A 142 12.85 -11.09 1.56
C SER A 142 14.01 -12.06 1.70
N TYR A 143 14.51 -12.52 0.56
CA TYR A 143 15.70 -13.38 0.51
C TYR A 143 16.95 -12.66 1.04
N THR A 144 17.11 -11.38 0.74
CA THR A 144 18.24 -10.57 1.18
C THR A 144 18.26 -10.45 2.70
N SER A 145 17.12 -10.13 3.31
CA SER A 145 17.00 -10.04 4.75
C SER A 145 17.28 -11.37 5.45
N LEU A 146 16.82 -12.49 4.87
CA LEU A 146 17.17 -13.81 5.37
C LEU A 146 18.69 -14.06 5.34
N LYS A 147 19.37 -13.65 4.27
CA LYS A 147 20.83 -13.85 4.11
C LYS A 147 21.67 -12.94 4.98
N THR A 148 21.20 -11.76 5.27
CA THR A 148 21.89 -10.75 6.08
C THR A 148 21.46 -10.79 7.55
N ASN A 149 20.57 -11.71 7.93
CA ASN A 149 19.93 -11.76 9.26
C ASN A 149 19.30 -10.40 9.65
N GLY A 150 18.67 -9.73 8.66
CA GLY A 150 18.03 -8.43 8.84
C GLY A 150 18.96 -7.22 8.83
N GLN A 151 20.27 -7.41 8.68
CA GLN A 151 21.23 -6.30 8.70
C GLN A 151 21.00 -5.28 7.59
N ASP A 152 20.57 -5.73 6.41
CA ASP A 152 20.17 -4.87 5.29
C ASP A 152 19.09 -3.86 5.68
N MET A 153 18.10 -4.30 6.45
CA MET A 153 17.02 -3.43 6.93
C MET A 153 17.50 -2.47 8.02
N VAL A 154 18.36 -2.95 8.94
CA VAL A 154 18.98 -2.08 9.97
C VAL A 154 19.74 -0.93 9.32
N GLU A 155 20.48 -1.21 8.26
CA GLU A 155 21.24 -0.18 7.54
C GLU A 155 20.34 0.81 6.78
N CYS A 156 19.23 0.33 6.24
CA CYS A 156 18.29 1.20 5.53
C CYS A 156 17.44 2.09 6.45
N MET A 157 17.24 1.68 7.70
CA MET A 157 16.42 2.39 8.68
C MET A 157 17.20 3.40 9.54
N LYS A 158 18.52 3.46 9.41
CA LYS A 158 19.38 4.46 10.06
C LYS A 158 19.35 5.80 9.34
#